data_1c72e32af938ffc982f6ff8452ea75b5
#
_entry.id   1c72e32af938ffc982f6ff8452ea75b5
#
_cell.length_a   1.000
_cell.length_b   1.000
_cell.length_c   1.000
_cell.angle_alpha   90.00
_cell.angle_beta   90.00
_cell.angle_gamma   90.00
#
_symmetry.space_group_name_H-M   'P 1'
#
loop_
_entity.id
_entity.type
_entity.pdbx_description
1 polymer ?
#
loop_
_entity_poly.entity_id
_entity_poly.type
_entity_poly.pdbx_seq_one_letter_code
_entity_poly.pdbx_strand_id
1 'polypeptide(L)'
;MGLFQGKNNKAAADEKQQRMEMLLAAVTQNAQALASSIKAVELELQEAGRDASGAADTMQQFSASLQEMTSSIQEVTSVMESMEESFKGISEEAEDGAKYAQNSNNDAYEIMKNSEKMRTEVEAKATEVEAALGAKIEQSKRAEQIMDLTADIMKIAEQTNMLALNASIEAARAGEAGRGFAVVADEISKLAASSRTTAGQIKEISNVVITAVTDLAEEASNVVAFMKEKTVGSYSELVEVGRKYQGDSKIMFDKMQDFSFMSKNLSGQVMEATRSVEAIENAARNSADAVNKINSQIDSMSNSVAAVHEKYKENTKMVQNLEQLSKRQIY
;
A
#
# COMPACT_ATOMS: atom_id res chain seq x y z
N MET A 1 -38.37 124.46 36.32
CA MET A 1 -37.44 123.66 35.48
C MET A 1 -37.06 122.29 36.08
N GLY A 2 -37.36 121.98 37.36
CA GLY A 2 -36.99 120.71 38.04
C GLY A 2 -37.92 119.51 37.80
N LEU A 3 -39.18 119.71 37.41
CA LEU A 3 -40.14 118.58 37.27
C LEU A 3 -40.04 117.81 35.91
N PHE A 4 -39.42 118.34 34.86
CA PHE A 4 -39.21 117.67 33.55
C PHE A 4 -37.96 116.81 33.53
N GLN A 5 -36.91 117.16 34.29
CA GLN A 5 -35.68 116.31 34.43
C GLN A 5 -35.92 115.06 35.20
N GLY A 6 -36.77 115.06 36.23
CA GLY A 6 -37.12 113.89 37.04
C GLY A 6 -37.87 112.80 36.26
N LYS A 7 -38.77 113.18 35.32
CA LYS A 7 -39.56 112.29 34.48
C LYS A 7 -38.66 111.58 33.41
N ASN A 8 -37.71 112.30 32.79
CA ASN A 8 -36.78 111.72 31.82
C ASN A 8 -35.81 110.76 32.42
N ASN A 9 -35.32 111.08 33.66
CA ASN A 9 -34.43 110.15 34.38
C ASN A 9 -35.14 108.85 34.83
N LYS A 10 -36.42 108.95 35.20
CA LYS A 10 -37.21 107.74 35.60
C LYS A 10 -37.51 106.84 34.37
N ALA A 11 -37.91 107.43 33.24
CA ALA A 11 -38.14 106.75 31.98
C ALA A 11 -36.85 106.05 31.45
N ALA A 12 -35.68 106.69 31.55
CA ALA A 12 -34.38 106.12 31.19
C ALA A 12 -33.91 104.99 32.17
N ALA A 13 -34.29 105.11 33.47
CA ALA A 13 -34.04 104.05 34.47
C ALA A 13 -34.98 102.85 34.24
N ASP A 14 -36.27 103.12 33.93
CA ASP A 14 -37.21 102.04 33.60
C ASP A 14 -36.83 101.26 32.31
N GLU A 15 -36.38 101.99 31.26
CA GLU A 15 -35.87 101.42 30.01
C GLU A 15 -34.58 100.56 30.26
N LYS A 16 -33.69 101.05 31.11
CA LYS A 16 -32.47 100.32 31.50
C LYS A 16 -32.80 99.08 32.29
N GLN A 17 -33.78 99.12 33.16
CA GLN A 17 -34.25 98.00 33.95
C GLN A 17 -34.94 96.93 33.08
N GLN A 18 -35.82 97.33 32.14
CA GLN A 18 -36.41 96.41 31.18
C GLN A 18 -35.36 95.77 30.26
N ARG A 19 -34.36 96.49 29.84
CA ARG A 19 -33.28 95.99 29.04
C ARG A 19 -32.42 94.98 29.86
N MET A 20 -32.17 95.20 31.16
CA MET A 20 -31.49 94.31 32.06
C MET A 20 -32.31 93.04 32.29
N GLU A 21 -33.64 93.15 32.47
CA GLU A 21 -34.52 91.98 32.65
C GLU A 21 -34.56 91.12 31.40
N MET A 22 -34.60 91.73 30.18
CA MET A 22 -34.49 90.99 28.91
C MET A 22 -33.14 90.26 28.75
N LEU A 23 -32.05 90.97 29.11
CA LEU A 23 -30.71 90.34 29.06
C LEU A 23 -30.58 89.18 30.05
N LEU A 24 -31.10 89.33 31.28
CA LEU A 24 -31.08 88.25 32.28
C LEU A 24 -31.95 87.05 31.86
N ALA A 25 -33.11 87.30 31.27
CA ALA A 25 -33.97 86.24 30.69
C ALA A 25 -33.23 85.47 29.56
N ALA A 26 -32.57 86.22 28.67
CA ALA A 26 -31.81 85.64 27.60
C ALA A 26 -30.56 84.81 28.12
N VAL A 27 -29.88 85.32 29.12
CA VAL A 27 -28.74 84.60 29.80
C VAL A 27 -29.27 83.33 30.47
N THR A 28 -30.43 83.41 31.15
CA THR A 28 -31.01 82.19 31.80
C THR A 28 -31.42 81.15 30.79
N GLN A 29 -32.10 81.61 29.69
CA GLN A 29 -32.48 80.67 28.61
C GLN A 29 -31.24 79.99 27.95
N ASN A 30 -30.19 80.78 27.66
CA ASN A 30 -28.98 80.26 27.10
C ASN A 30 -28.23 79.28 28.09
N ALA A 31 -28.25 79.61 29.39
CA ALA A 31 -27.68 78.74 30.40
C ALA A 31 -28.44 77.40 30.46
N GLN A 32 -29.75 77.38 30.41
CA GLN A 32 -30.60 76.19 30.37
C GLN A 32 -30.37 75.39 29.09
N ALA A 33 -30.29 76.04 27.92
CA ALA A 33 -29.98 75.38 26.65
C ALA A 33 -28.56 74.74 26.72
N LEU A 34 -27.55 75.42 27.25
CA LEU A 34 -26.21 74.92 27.45
C LEU A 34 -26.18 73.77 28.45
N ALA A 35 -26.95 73.87 29.55
CA ALA A 35 -27.08 72.73 30.50
C ALA A 35 -27.60 71.44 29.85
N SER A 36 -28.61 71.58 28.98
CA SER A 36 -29.20 70.47 28.23
C SER A 36 -28.19 69.86 27.23
N SER A 37 -27.44 70.73 26.51
CA SER A 37 -26.41 70.30 25.56
C SER A 37 -25.26 69.60 26.31
N ILE A 38 -24.83 70.10 27.47
CA ILE A 38 -23.80 69.48 28.31
C ILE A 38 -24.26 68.10 28.74
N LYS A 39 -25.53 67.92 29.17
CA LYS A 39 -26.05 66.61 29.56
C LYS A 39 -26.10 65.60 28.40
N ALA A 40 -26.42 66.07 27.18
CA ALA A 40 -26.33 65.21 25.98
C ALA A 40 -24.89 64.73 25.71
N VAL A 41 -23.92 65.66 25.81
CA VAL A 41 -22.46 65.29 25.65
C VAL A 41 -22.01 64.30 26.70
N GLU A 42 -22.52 64.37 27.96
CA GLU A 42 -22.21 63.38 28.99
C GLU A 42 -22.63 61.98 28.60
N LEU A 43 -23.84 61.82 28.02
CA LEU A 43 -24.33 60.51 27.58
C LEU A 43 -23.48 59.95 26.43
N GLU A 44 -23.16 60.83 25.44
CA GLU A 44 -22.29 60.44 24.31
C GLU A 44 -20.88 60.02 24.80
N LEU A 45 -20.30 60.69 25.81
CA LEU A 45 -19.03 60.33 26.40
C LEU A 45 -19.06 58.99 27.12
N GLN A 46 -20.16 58.73 27.84
CA GLN A 46 -20.34 57.42 28.53
C GLN A 46 -20.47 56.30 27.50
N GLU A 47 -21.18 56.52 26.42
CA GLU A 47 -21.29 55.55 25.32
C GLU A 47 -19.95 55.34 24.60
N ALA A 48 -19.24 56.38 24.25
CA ALA A 48 -17.90 56.29 23.65
C ALA A 48 -16.89 55.59 24.56
N GLY A 49 -17.00 55.81 25.87
CA GLY A 49 -16.17 55.09 26.85
C GLY A 49 -16.45 53.58 26.94
N ARG A 50 -17.75 53.19 26.83
CA ARG A 50 -18.17 51.79 26.80
C ARG A 50 -17.70 51.12 25.49
N ASP A 51 -17.85 51.82 24.37
CA ASP A 51 -17.44 51.33 23.06
C ASP A 51 -15.91 51.12 22.99
N ALA A 52 -15.14 52.03 23.56
CA ALA A 52 -13.69 51.89 23.71
C ALA A 52 -13.28 50.63 24.51
N SER A 53 -13.99 50.42 25.65
CA SER A 53 -13.73 49.21 26.48
C SER A 53 -14.13 47.92 25.77
N GLY A 54 -15.30 47.90 25.11
CA GLY A 54 -15.77 46.75 24.33
C GLY A 54 -14.86 46.43 23.14
N ALA A 55 -14.31 47.48 22.49
CA ALA A 55 -13.31 47.29 21.43
C ALA A 55 -12.00 46.72 21.98
N ALA A 56 -11.54 47.16 23.15
CA ALA A 56 -10.34 46.61 23.81
C ALA A 56 -10.50 45.12 24.13
N ASP A 57 -11.64 44.71 24.70
CA ASP A 57 -11.93 43.31 25.00
C ASP A 57 -11.95 42.43 23.74
N THR A 58 -12.57 42.97 22.66
CA THR A 58 -12.61 42.31 21.37
C THR A 58 -11.20 42.11 20.77
N MET A 59 -10.36 43.13 20.87
CA MET A 59 -8.97 43.06 20.38
C MET A 59 -8.11 42.05 21.21
N GLN A 60 -8.37 41.95 22.51
CA GLN A 60 -7.70 40.95 23.34
C GLN A 60 -8.09 39.52 22.92
N GLN A 61 -9.38 39.26 22.69
CA GLN A 61 -9.86 37.97 22.18
C GLN A 61 -9.26 37.67 20.80
N PHE A 62 -9.25 38.67 19.90
CA PHE A 62 -8.67 38.49 18.57
C PHE A 62 -7.18 38.23 18.62
N SER A 63 -6.44 38.86 19.53
CA SER A 63 -5.00 38.55 19.75
C SER A 63 -4.79 37.11 20.21
N ALA A 64 -5.64 36.58 21.10
CA ALA A 64 -5.59 35.18 21.52
C ALA A 64 -5.85 34.22 20.35
N SER A 65 -6.88 34.53 19.52
CA SER A 65 -7.15 33.73 18.32
C SER A 65 -6.01 33.73 17.30
N LEU A 66 -5.28 34.85 17.16
CA LEU A 66 -4.09 34.91 16.33
C LEU A 66 -2.93 34.07 16.87
N GLN A 67 -2.79 33.94 18.19
CA GLN A 67 -1.80 33.06 18.79
C GLN A 67 -2.14 31.58 18.52
N GLU A 68 -3.40 31.20 18.68
CA GLU A 68 -3.88 29.86 18.34
C GLU A 68 -3.68 29.54 16.85
N MET A 69 -4.00 30.52 15.99
CA MET A 69 -3.78 30.40 14.54
C MET A 69 -2.29 30.18 14.22
N THR A 70 -1.40 30.91 14.85
CA THR A 70 0.06 30.75 14.64
C THR A 70 0.53 29.37 15.08
N SER A 71 0.01 28.85 16.19
CA SER A 71 0.30 27.48 16.66
C SER A 71 -0.19 26.42 15.68
N SER A 72 -1.42 26.60 15.17
CA SER A 72 -2.00 25.69 14.17
C SER A 72 -1.22 25.72 12.84
N ILE A 73 -0.74 26.87 12.41
CA ILE A 73 0.14 27.01 11.23
C ILE A 73 1.42 26.20 11.41
N GLN A 74 2.06 26.26 12.58
CA GLN A 74 3.28 25.49 12.88
C GLN A 74 3.01 23.98 12.82
N GLU A 75 1.89 23.53 13.40
CA GLU A 75 1.49 22.13 13.35
C GLU A 75 1.23 21.65 11.91
N VAL A 76 0.48 22.42 11.13
CA VAL A 76 0.21 22.10 9.71
C VAL A 76 1.50 22.05 8.91
N THR A 77 2.45 22.97 9.14
CA THR A 77 3.77 22.98 8.48
C THR A 77 4.53 21.69 8.77
N SER A 78 4.59 21.27 10.04
CA SER A 78 5.25 20.00 10.43
C SER A 78 4.60 18.79 9.79
N VAL A 79 3.26 18.77 9.66
CA VAL A 79 2.54 17.71 8.95
C VAL A 79 2.90 17.69 7.46
N MET A 80 3.00 18.87 6.82
CA MET A 80 3.40 18.97 5.41
C MET A 80 4.81 18.44 5.15
N GLU A 81 5.76 18.76 6.01
CA GLU A 81 7.14 18.24 5.95
C GLU A 81 7.15 16.70 6.06
N SER A 82 6.41 16.16 7.03
CA SER A 82 6.28 14.71 7.22
C SER A 82 5.60 14.01 6.02
N MET A 83 4.61 14.67 5.39
CA MET A 83 3.96 14.17 4.17
C MET A 83 4.93 14.17 2.99
N GLU A 84 5.77 15.20 2.82
CA GLU A 84 6.77 15.26 1.75
C GLU A 84 7.78 14.12 1.88
N GLU A 85 8.29 13.87 3.08
CA GLU A 85 9.20 12.75 3.36
C GLU A 85 8.52 11.39 3.07
N SER A 86 7.26 11.25 3.47
CA SER A 86 6.47 10.03 3.24
C SER A 86 6.27 9.76 1.75
N PHE A 87 5.92 10.76 0.95
CA PHE A 87 5.73 10.58 -0.49
C PHE A 87 7.03 10.32 -1.22
N LYS A 88 8.15 10.90 -0.76
CA LYS A 88 9.47 10.55 -1.27
C LYS A 88 9.77 9.08 -1.00
N GLY A 89 9.56 8.61 0.23
CA GLY A 89 9.73 7.19 0.60
C GLY A 89 8.85 6.26 -0.25
N ILE A 90 7.56 6.59 -0.44
CA ILE A 90 6.65 5.80 -1.31
C ILE A 90 7.17 5.76 -2.76
N SER A 91 7.74 6.86 -3.28
CA SER A 91 8.29 6.88 -4.63
C SER A 91 9.52 5.98 -4.78
N GLU A 92 10.40 5.95 -3.77
CA GLU A 92 11.58 5.08 -3.72
C GLU A 92 11.17 3.60 -3.60
N GLU A 93 10.25 3.27 -2.70
CA GLU A 93 9.66 1.93 -2.54
C GLU A 93 8.99 1.43 -3.82
N ALA A 94 8.28 2.30 -4.52
CA ALA A 94 7.64 1.98 -5.79
C ALA A 94 8.68 1.70 -6.89
N GLU A 95 9.77 2.42 -6.94
CA GLU A 95 10.87 2.16 -7.88
C GLU A 95 11.53 0.80 -7.60
N ASP A 96 11.79 0.49 -6.33
CA ASP A 96 12.37 -0.80 -5.95
C ASP A 96 11.38 -1.95 -6.16
N GLY A 97 10.10 -1.75 -5.89
CA GLY A 97 9.04 -2.70 -6.23
C GLY A 97 8.93 -2.98 -7.73
N ALA A 98 9.11 -1.97 -8.58
CA ALA A 98 9.16 -2.14 -10.03
C ALA A 98 10.38 -2.96 -10.48
N LYS A 99 11.56 -2.73 -9.90
CA LYS A 99 12.76 -3.54 -10.15
C LYS A 99 12.55 -4.99 -9.72
N TYR A 100 11.94 -5.21 -8.54
CA TYR A 100 11.61 -6.54 -8.06
C TYR A 100 10.65 -7.27 -9.00
N ALA A 101 9.60 -6.60 -9.46
CA ALA A 101 8.66 -7.15 -10.43
C ALA A 101 9.36 -7.52 -11.76
N GLN A 102 10.28 -6.69 -12.24
CA GLN A 102 11.08 -6.98 -13.44
C GLN A 102 11.95 -8.23 -13.26
N ASN A 103 12.62 -8.37 -12.12
CA ASN A 103 13.43 -9.55 -11.81
C ASN A 103 12.55 -10.81 -11.71
N SER A 104 11.42 -10.73 -11.01
CA SER A 104 10.46 -11.83 -10.90
C SER A 104 9.92 -12.28 -12.26
N ASN A 105 9.69 -11.34 -13.19
CA ASN A 105 9.30 -11.66 -14.57
C ASN A 105 10.41 -12.43 -15.32
N ASN A 106 11.67 -12.05 -15.14
CA ASN A 106 12.82 -12.74 -15.75
C ASN A 106 12.99 -14.15 -15.17
N ASP A 107 12.85 -14.29 -13.85
CA ASP A 107 12.93 -15.60 -13.17
C ASP A 107 11.82 -16.53 -13.65
N ALA A 108 10.59 -16.03 -13.77
CA ALA A 108 9.46 -16.77 -14.31
C ALA A 108 9.70 -17.22 -15.75
N TYR A 109 10.30 -16.37 -16.58
CA TYR A 109 10.70 -16.72 -17.93
C TYR A 109 11.74 -17.85 -17.98
N GLU A 110 12.78 -17.80 -17.13
CA GLU A 110 13.79 -18.85 -17.06
C GLU A 110 13.21 -20.18 -16.52
N ILE A 111 12.29 -20.13 -15.55
CA ILE A 111 11.55 -21.32 -15.08
C ILE A 111 10.77 -21.95 -16.23
N MET A 112 10.01 -21.17 -16.99
CA MET A 112 9.26 -21.66 -18.15
C MET A 112 10.16 -22.32 -19.18
N LYS A 113 11.24 -21.63 -19.57
CA LYS A 113 12.20 -22.10 -20.55
C LYS A 113 12.89 -23.41 -20.14
N ASN A 114 13.31 -23.48 -18.87
CA ASN A 114 13.94 -24.67 -18.34
C ASN A 114 12.94 -25.85 -18.22
N SER A 115 11.70 -25.57 -17.80
CA SER A 115 10.63 -26.58 -17.74
C SER A 115 10.29 -27.14 -19.13
N GLU A 116 10.19 -26.29 -20.14
CA GLU A 116 9.94 -26.71 -21.53
C GLU A 116 11.08 -27.57 -22.06
N LYS A 117 12.33 -27.18 -21.78
CA LYS A 117 13.51 -27.97 -22.13
C LYS A 117 13.48 -29.34 -21.45
N MET A 118 13.25 -29.39 -20.14
CA MET A 118 13.17 -30.64 -19.37
C MET A 118 12.03 -31.54 -19.85
N ARG A 119 10.88 -30.96 -20.19
CA ARG A 119 9.76 -31.67 -20.79
C ARG A 119 10.19 -32.40 -22.06
N THR A 120 10.84 -31.67 -22.97
CA THR A 120 11.31 -32.23 -24.25
C THR A 120 12.37 -33.30 -24.06
N GLU A 121 13.29 -33.12 -23.11
CA GLU A 121 14.33 -34.10 -22.79
C GLU A 121 13.72 -35.40 -22.21
N VAL A 122 12.71 -35.28 -21.33
CA VAL A 122 12.01 -36.44 -20.76
C VAL A 122 11.21 -37.18 -21.82
N GLU A 123 10.51 -36.49 -22.71
CA GLU A 123 9.79 -37.08 -23.84
C GLU A 123 10.72 -37.86 -24.77
N ALA A 124 11.86 -37.26 -25.12
CA ALA A 124 12.86 -37.88 -25.96
C ALA A 124 13.46 -39.13 -25.27
N LYS A 125 13.77 -39.05 -23.97
CA LYS A 125 14.32 -40.16 -23.20
C LYS A 125 13.32 -41.30 -23.02
N ALA A 126 12.07 -41.00 -22.77
CA ALA A 126 11.01 -42.01 -22.73
C ALA A 126 10.88 -42.75 -24.05
N THR A 127 10.95 -42.07 -25.18
CA THR A 127 10.92 -42.69 -26.52
C THR A 127 12.14 -43.55 -26.79
N GLU A 128 13.34 -43.08 -26.39
CA GLU A 128 14.59 -43.87 -26.50
C GLU A 128 14.52 -45.18 -25.69
N VAL A 129 14.05 -45.11 -24.44
CA VAL A 129 13.89 -46.28 -23.56
C VAL A 129 12.85 -47.24 -24.14
N GLU A 130 11.73 -46.79 -24.65
CA GLU A 130 10.69 -47.60 -25.28
C GLU A 130 11.25 -48.37 -26.51
N ALA A 131 12.00 -47.69 -27.34
CA ALA A 131 12.65 -48.34 -28.50
C ALA A 131 13.71 -49.39 -28.09
N ALA A 132 14.54 -49.05 -27.09
CA ALA A 132 15.52 -49.96 -26.55
C ALA A 132 14.88 -51.22 -25.91
N LEU A 133 13.78 -51.02 -25.18
CA LEU A 133 13.01 -52.09 -24.56
C LEU A 133 12.42 -53.02 -25.63
N GLY A 134 11.80 -52.48 -26.66
CA GLY A 134 11.27 -53.26 -27.79
C GLY A 134 12.36 -54.14 -28.45
N ALA A 135 13.54 -53.60 -28.69
CA ALA A 135 14.67 -54.31 -29.24
C ALA A 135 15.16 -55.46 -28.29
N LYS A 136 15.13 -55.25 -26.96
CA LYS A 136 15.53 -56.28 -25.99
C LYS A 136 14.48 -57.39 -25.85
N ILE A 137 13.22 -57.08 -25.93
CA ILE A 137 12.14 -58.09 -25.96
C ILE A 137 12.29 -58.95 -27.23
N GLU A 138 12.52 -58.35 -28.39
CA GLU A 138 12.71 -59.10 -29.64
C GLU A 138 13.97 -60.02 -29.56
N GLN A 139 15.04 -59.52 -28.90
CA GLN A 139 16.23 -60.32 -28.68
C GLN A 139 15.95 -61.51 -27.72
N SER A 140 15.07 -61.37 -26.72
CA SER A 140 14.70 -62.44 -25.78
C SER A 140 13.93 -63.61 -26.43
N LYS A 141 13.20 -63.33 -27.53
CA LYS A 141 12.56 -64.42 -28.33
C LYS A 141 13.53 -65.45 -28.89
N ARG A 142 14.84 -65.10 -29.00
CA ARG A 142 15.87 -66.10 -29.34
C ARG A 142 16.07 -67.12 -28.22
N ALA A 143 15.74 -66.81 -26.96
CA ALA A 143 15.80 -67.76 -25.87
C ALA A 143 14.69 -68.81 -26.01
N GLU A 144 13.53 -68.50 -26.64
CA GLU A 144 12.50 -69.48 -26.98
C GLU A 144 13.03 -70.52 -27.97
N GLN A 145 13.89 -70.10 -28.93
CA GLN A 145 14.52 -71.03 -29.84
C GLN A 145 15.46 -72.00 -29.14
N ILE A 146 16.12 -71.57 -28.01
CA ILE A 146 16.90 -72.47 -27.19
C ILE A 146 16.03 -73.53 -26.53
N MET A 147 14.84 -73.19 -26.09
CA MET A 147 13.86 -74.11 -25.52
C MET A 147 13.43 -75.16 -26.56
N ASP A 148 13.16 -74.78 -27.79
CA ASP A 148 12.82 -75.68 -28.89
C ASP A 148 13.99 -76.64 -29.21
N LEU A 149 15.20 -76.12 -29.33
CA LEU A 149 16.42 -76.92 -29.54
C LEU A 149 16.65 -77.89 -28.39
N THR A 150 16.45 -77.48 -27.11
CA THR A 150 16.60 -78.42 -25.95
C THR A 150 15.50 -79.46 -25.92
N ALA A 151 14.29 -79.16 -26.38
CA ALA A 151 13.20 -80.14 -26.53
C ALA A 151 13.62 -81.24 -27.57
N ASP A 152 14.22 -80.81 -28.70
CA ASP A 152 14.67 -81.71 -29.70
C ASP A 152 15.87 -82.59 -29.16
N ILE A 153 16.81 -82.00 -28.41
CA ILE A 153 17.90 -82.77 -27.75
C ILE A 153 17.34 -83.85 -26.76
N MET A 154 16.31 -83.46 -25.98
CA MET A 154 15.64 -84.39 -25.08
C MET A 154 15.01 -85.54 -25.83
N LYS A 155 14.40 -85.28 -26.97
CA LYS A 155 13.79 -86.30 -27.87
C LYS A 155 14.87 -87.25 -28.45
N ILE A 156 15.99 -86.69 -28.94
CA ILE A 156 17.15 -87.46 -29.41
C ILE A 156 17.71 -88.33 -28.31
N ALA A 157 17.91 -87.77 -27.10
CA ALA A 157 18.38 -88.53 -25.93
C ALA A 157 17.45 -89.69 -25.56
N GLU A 158 16.13 -89.46 -25.61
CA GLU A 158 15.16 -90.54 -25.35
C GLU A 158 15.20 -91.61 -26.41
N GLN A 159 15.28 -91.23 -27.70
CA GLN A 159 15.48 -92.20 -28.81
C GLN A 159 16.77 -92.99 -28.67
N THR A 160 17.90 -92.34 -28.30
CA THR A 160 19.20 -92.95 -28.10
C THR A 160 19.13 -93.91 -26.94
N ASN A 161 18.47 -93.57 -25.83
CA ASN A 161 18.30 -94.45 -24.68
C ASN A 161 17.51 -95.74 -25.06
N MET A 162 16.42 -95.56 -25.85
CA MET A 162 15.63 -96.71 -26.36
C MET A 162 16.45 -97.61 -27.27
N LEU A 163 17.29 -97.03 -28.15
CA LEU A 163 18.22 -97.76 -29.02
C LEU A 163 19.25 -98.54 -28.19
N ALA A 164 19.82 -97.88 -27.22
CA ALA A 164 20.82 -98.52 -26.27
C ALA A 164 20.17 -99.62 -25.49
N LEU A 165 18.95 -99.44 -25.00
CA LEU A 165 18.21 -100.46 -24.27
C LEU A 165 17.94 -101.69 -25.19
N ASN A 166 17.50 -101.48 -26.45
CA ASN A 166 17.32 -102.55 -27.43
C ASN A 166 18.64 -103.27 -27.73
N ALA A 167 19.75 -102.55 -27.87
CA ALA A 167 21.08 -103.15 -28.08
C ALA A 167 21.58 -103.96 -26.84
N SER A 168 21.29 -103.45 -25.61
CA SER A 168 21.64 -104.22 -24.39
C SER A 168 20.82 -105.51 -24.25
N ILE A 169 19.55 -105.49 -24.66
CA ILE A 169 18.69 -106.67 -24.70
C ILE A 169 19.27 -107.71 -25.70
N GLU A 170 19.62 -107.27 -26.91
CA GLU A 170 20.13 -108.20 -27.94
C GLU A 170 21.54 -108.71 -27.61
N ALA A 171 22.38 -107.90 -26.95
CA ALA A 171 23.67 -108.28 -26.41
C ALA A 171 23.57 -109.36 -25.28
N ALA A 172 22.59 -109.24 -24.40
CA ALA A 172 22.24 -110.22 -23.41
C ALA A 172 21.75 -111.56 -24.05
N ARG A 173 21.03 -111.47 -25.15
CA ARG A 173 20.52 -112.61 -25.93
C ARG A 173 21.63 -113.41 -26.64
N ALA A 174 22.77 -112.72 -27.00
CA ALA A 174 23.96 -113.34 -27.58
C ALA A 174 24.89 -114.00 -26.55
N GLY A 175 24.60 -113.98 -25.27
CA GLY A 175 25.32 -114.65 -24.21
C GLY A 175 26.78 -114.16 -24.07
N GLU A 176 27.79 -115.10 -23.89
CA GLU A 176 29.22 -114.73 -23.74
C GLU A 176 29.75 -113.89 -24.91
N ALA A 177 29.29 -114.09 -26.12
CA ALA A 177 29.77 -113.38 -27.29
C ALA A 177 29.28 -111.91 -27.32
N GLY A 178 28.21 -111.57 -26.60
CA GLY A 178 27.63 -110.23 -26.56
C GLY A 178 28.12 -109.36 -25.37
N ARG A 179 28.95 -109.89 -24.49
CA ARG A 179 29.33 -109.24 -23.20
C ARG A 179 29.95 -107.87 -23.37
N GLY A 180 30.89 -107.72 -24.37
CA GLY A 180 31.47 -106.42 -24.67
C GLY A 180 30.46 -105.39 -25.24
N PHE A 181 29.51 -105.85 -26.06
CA PHE A 181 28.43 -105.03 -26.58
C PHE A 181 27.44 -104.56 -25.51
N ALA A 182 27.16 -105.40 -24.51
CA ALA A 182 26.28 -105.07 -23.39
C ALA A 182 26.83 -103.88 -22.58
N VAL A 183 28.15 -103.90 -22.29
CA VAL A 183 28.83 -102.80 -21.57
C VAL A 183 28.75 -101.47 -22.35
N VAL A 184 29.00 -101.54 -23.67
CA VAL A 184 28.89 -100.32 -24.50
C VAL A 184 27.44 -99.80 -24.56
N ALA A 185 26.45 -100.70 -24.66
CA ALA A 185 25.03 -100.31 -24.68
C ALA A 185 24.58 -99.67 -23.34
N ASP A 186 25.06 -100.20 -22.22
CA ASP A 186 24.78 -99.66 -20.88
C ASP A 186 25.45 -98.28 -20.73
N GLU A 187 26.60 -98.02 -21.26
CA GLU A 187 27.28 -96.73 -21.23
C GLU A 187 26.59 -95.68 -22.12
N ILE A 188 26.13 -96.13 -23.32
CA ILE A 188 25.30 -95.27 -24.17
C ILE A 188 23.98 -94.90 -23.49
N SER A 189 23.34 -95.84 -22.79
CA SER A 189 22.10 -95.55 -22.03
C SER A 189 22.32 -94.49 -20.92
N LYS A 190 23.46 -94.64 -20.17
CA LYS A 190 23.85 -93.62 -19.15
C LYS A 190 24.10 -92.24 -19.75
N LEU A 191 24.85 -92.20 -20.87
CA LEU A 191 25.14 -90.97 -21.58
C LEU A 191 23.84 -90.33 -22.12
N ALA A 192 22.88 -91.06 -22.64
CA ALA A 192 21.62 -90.61 -23.07
C ALA A 192 20.76 -90.02 -21.93
N ALA A 193 20.71 -90.72 -20.78
CA ALA A 193 20.07 -90.26 -19.57
C ALA A 193 20.69 -88.92 -19.05
N SER A 194 22.05 -88.88 -19.01
CA SER A 194 22.77 -87.65 -18.64
C SER A 194 22.46 -86.46 -19.59
N SER A 195 22.46 -86.72 -20.90
CA SER A 195 22.12 -85.74 -21.92
C SER A 195 20.72 -85.21 -21.75
N ARG A 196 19.70 -86.07 -21.48
CA ARG A 196 18.31 -85.67 -21.20
C ARG A 196 18.24 -84.82 -19.96
N THR A 197 18.93 -85.17 -18.86
CA THR A 197 18.97 -84.41 -17.64
C THR A 197 19.55 -83.01 -17.88
N THR A 198 20.68 -82.89 -18.58
CA THR A 198 21.33 -81.62 -18.93
C THR A 198 20.42 -80.75 -19.83
N ALA A 199 19.78 -81.32 -20.84
CA ALA A 199 18.84 -80.61 -21.67
C ALA A 199 17.64 -80.11 -20.85
N GLY A 200 17.11 -80.92 -19.90
CA GLY A 200 16.08 -80.50 -18.95
C GLY A 200 16.47 -79.28 -18.12
N GLN A 201 17.72 -79.29 -17.57
CA GLN A 201 18.24 -78.15 -16.82
C GLN A 201 18.39 -76.90 -17.69
N ILE A 202 18.85 -77.03 -18.94
CA ILE A 202 18.97 -75.91 -19.87
C ILE A 202 17.56 -75.31 -20.17
N LYS A 203 16.58 -76.16 -20.39
CA LYS A 203 15.17 -75.71 -20.59
C LYS A 203 14.64 -74.95 -19.40
N GLU A 204 14.88 -75.45 -18.18
CA GLU A 204 14.44 -74.79 -16.95
C GLU A 204 15.10 -73.40 -16.79
N ILE A 205 16.44 -73.32 -16.93
CA ILE A 205 17.17 -72.06 -16.87
C ILE A 205 16.69 -71.09 -17.95
N SER A 206 16.48 -71.55 -19.19
CA SER A 206 15.96 -70.73 -20.27
C SER A 206 14.58 -70.15 -19.95
N ASN A 207 13.71 -70.94 -19.34
CA ASN A 207 12.37 -70.47 -18.94
C ASN A 207 12.45 -69.41 -17.83
N VAL A 208 13.32 -69.60 -16.83
CA VAL A 208 13.57 -68.57 -15.79
C VAL A 208 14.09 -67.26 -16.39
N VAL A 209 15.02 -67.35 -17.36
CA VAL A 209 15.54 -66.13 -18.03
C VAL A 209 14.46 -65.42 -18.85
N ILE A 210 13.60 -66.18 -19.60
CA ILE A 210 12.54 -65.59 -20.38
C ILE A 210 11.54 -64.85 -19.45
N THR A 211 11.11 -65.51 -18.36
CA THR A 211 10.23 -64.93 -17.37
C THR A 211 10.85 -63.65 -16.78
N ALA A 212 12.09 -63.69 -16.32
CA ALA A 212 12.78 -62.53 -15.74
C ALA A 212 12.91 -61.37 -16.73
N VAL A 213 13.14 -61.60 -18.03
CA VAL A 213 13.21 -60.58 -19.05
C VAL A 213 11.80 -59.98 -19.33
N THR A 214 10.77 -60.85 -19.32
CA THR A 214 9.38 -60.39 -19.53
C THR A 214 8.93 -59.46 -18.38
N ASP A 215 9.17 -59.92 -17.14
CA ASP A 215 8.84 -59.12 -15.92
C ASP A 215 9.59 -57.78 -15.92
N LEU A 216 10.88 -57.78 -16.26
CA LEU A 216 11.68 -56.54 -16.38
C LEU A 216 11.12 -55.63 -17.47
N ALA A 217 10.66 -56.18 -18.58
CA ALA A 217 10.09 -55.41 -19.66
C ALA A 217 8.75 -54.75 -19.25
N GLU A 218 7.93 -55.44 -18.48
CA GLU A 218 6.68 -54.89 -17.93
C GLU A 218 6.99 -53.75 -16.96
N GLU A 219 7.89 -53.92 -16.01
CA GLU A 219 8.27 -52.88 -15.06
C GLU A 219 8.87 -51.64 -15.77
N ALA A 220 9.75 -51.87 -16.76
CA ALA A 220 10.31 -50.77 -17.55
C ALA A 220 9.23 -50.02 -18.36
N SER A 221 8.22 -50.73 -18.88
CA SER A 221 7.09 -50.12 -19.56
C SER A 221 6.26 -49.22 -18.63
N ASN A 222 6.05 -49.70 -17.37
CA ASN A 222 5.36 -48.91 -16.33
C ASN A 222 6.14 -47.64 -15.99
N VAL A 223 7.46 -47.70 -15.90
CA VAL A 223 8.30 -46.51 -15.70
C VAL A 223 8.21 -45.52 -16.86
N VAL A 224 8.20 -45.99 -18.10
CA VAL A 224 8.04 -45.14 -19.28
C VAL A 224 6.66 -44.47 -19.28
N ALA A 225 5.61 -45.21 -18.93
CA ALA A 225 4.26 -44.65 -18.82
C ALA A 225 4.21 -43.57 -17.74
N PHE A 226 4.80 -43.80 -16.58
CA PHE A 226 4.94 -42.82 -15.51
C PHE A 226 5.69 -41.57 -15.99
N MET A 227 6.80 -41.71 -16.70
CA MET A 227 7.57 -40.59 -17.26
C MET A 227 6.69 -39.75 -18.21
N LYS A 228 5.98 -40.40 -19.13
CA LYS A 228 5.12 -39.71 -20.11
C LYS A 228 3.91 -39.04 -19.49
N GLU A 229 3.26 -39.68 -18.54
CA GLU A 229 2.03 -39.13 -17.94
C GLU A 229 2.32 -38.14 -16.82
N LYS A 230 3.11 -38.54 -15.84
CA LYS A 230 3.29 -37.74 -14.61
C LYS A 230 4.41 -36.72 -14.75
N THR A 231 5.59 -37.12 -15.23
CA THR A 231 6.74 -36.21 -15.27
C THR A 231 6.55 -35.14 -16.35
N VAL A 232 6.13 -35.51 -17.56
CA VAL A 232 5.85 -34.57 -18.63
C VAL A 232 4.67 -33.64 -18.27
N GLY A 233 3.62 -34.19 -17.63
CA GLY A 233 2.51 -33.41 -17.08
C GLY A 233 2.96 -32.35 -16.08
N SER A 234 3.80 -32.74 -15.12
CA SER A 234 4.35 -31.79 -14.10
C SER A 234 5.18 -30.67 -14.71
N TYR A 235 5.98 -30.91 -15.75
CA TYR A 235 6.70 -29.85 -16.44
C TYR A 235 5.76 -28.94 -17.22
N SER A 236 4.67 -29.46 -17.78
CA SER A 236 3.65 -28.64 -18.44
C SER A 236 2.93 -27.72 -17.44
N GLU A 237 2.63 -28.22 -16.24
CA GLU A 237 2.09 -27.39 -15.14
C GLU A 237 3.06 -26.29 -14.71
N LEU A 238 4.36 -26.60 -14.60
CA LEU A 238 5.40 -25.59 -14.28
C LEU A 238 5.50 -24.49 -15.33
N VAL A 239 5.34 -24.81 -16.61
CA VAL A 239 5.27 -23.81 -17.69
C VAL A 239 4.04 -22.89 -17.49
N GLU A 240 2.89 -23.45 -17.14
CA GLU A 240 1.68 -22.65 -16.91
C GLU A 240 1.80 -21.76 -15.66
N VAL A 241 2.38 -22.30 -14.59
CA VAL A 241 2.70 -21.53 -13.38
C VAL A 241 3.65 -20.38 -13.71
N GLY A 242 4.72 -20.65 -14.48
CA GLY A 242 5.66 -19.60 -14.91
C GLY A 242 4.97 -18.50 -15.73
N ARG A 243 4.04 -18.87 -16.63
CA ARG A 243 3.26 -17.90 -17.42
C ARG A 243 2.37 -17.02 -16.53
N LYS A 244 1.76 -17.61 -15.51
CA LYS A 244 0.98 -16.87 -14.52
C LYS A 244 1.85 -15.88 -13.76
N TYR A 245 3.02 -16.31 -13.27
CA TYR A 245 3.96 -15.44 -12.57
C TYR A 245 4.45 -14.28 -13.44
N GLN A 246 4.68 -14.49 -14.74
CA GLN A 246 4.97 -13.39 -15.68
C GLN A 246 3.82 -12.37 -15.74
N GLY A 247 2.58 -12.85 -15.82
CA GLY A 247 1.40 -11.99 -15.80
C GLY A 247 1.29 -11.17 -14.52
N ASP A 248 1.45 -11.81 -13.38
CA ASP A 248 1.39 -11.18 -12.07
C ASP A 248 2.52 -10.14 -11.88
N SER A 249 3.73 -10.48 -12.33
CA SER A 249 4.90 -9.57 -12.31
C SER A 249 4.67 -8.33 -13.17
N LYS A 250 4.06 -8.49 -14.35
CA LYS A 250 3.72 -7.36 -15.21
C LYS A 250 2.70 -6.42 -14.55
N ILE A 251 1.64 -6.99 -13.97
CA ILE A 251 0.64 -6.20 -13.23
C ILE A 251 1.29 -5.46 -12.06
N MET A 252 2.20 -6.12 -11.33
CA MET A 252 2.93 -5.50 -10.22
C MET A 252 3.81 -4.34 -10.71
N PHE A 253 4.54 -4.53 -11.80
CA PHE A 253 5.36 -3.47 -12.41
C PHE A 253 4.51 -2.24 -12.79
N ASP A 254 3.39 -2.44 -13.48
CA ASP A 254 2.48 -1.36 -13.87
C ASP A 254 1.94 -0.63 -12.62
N LYS A 255 1.57 -1.38 -11.56
CA LYS A 255 1.10 -0.79 -10.30
C LYS A 255 2.17 0.02 -9.57
N MET A 256 3.41 -0.43 -9.59
CA MET A 256 4.53 0.32 -9.01
C MET A 256 4.80 1.62 -9.78
N GLN A 257 4.68 1.62 -11.09
CA GLN A 257 4.73 2.85 -11.88
C GLN A 257 3.58 3.82 -11.54
N ASP A 258 2.36 3.31 -11.40
CA ASP A 258 1.21 4.11 -10.97
C ASP A 258 1.47 4.75 -9.58
N PHE A 259 2.04 3.99 -8.63
CA PHE A 259 2.37 4.50 -7.29
C PHE A 259 3.45 5.59 -7.35
N SER A 260 4.50 5.40 -8.12
CA SER A 260 5.54 6.43 -8.31
C SER A 260 4.95 7.72 -8.90
N PHE A 261 4.10 7.60 -9.92
CA PHE A 261 3.42 8.75 -10.52
C PHE A 261 2.48 9.46 -9.53
N MET A 262 1.69 8.70 -8.81
CA MET A 262 0.74 9.23 -7.81
C MET A 262 1.48 9.92 -6.67
N SER A 263 2.59 9.35 -6.20
CA SER A 263 3.44 9.94 -5.16
C SER A 263 4.03 11.28 -5.59
N LYS A 264 4.53 11.38 -6.84
CA LYS A 264 5.02 12.65 -7.40
C LYS A 264 3.93 13.72 -7.48
N ASN A 265 2.71 13.33 -7.88
CA ASN A 265 1.58 14.26 -7.92
C ASN A 265 1.19 14.75 -6.52
N LEU A 266 1.17 13.85 -5.53
CA LEU A 266 0.88 14.19 -4.14
C LEU A 266 1.96 15.10 -3.54
N SER A 267 3.24 14.86 -3.82
CA SER A 267 4.32 15.78 -3.44
C SER A 267 4.14 17.17 -4.05
N GLY A 268 3.69 17.26 -5.30
CA GLY A 268 3.33 18.53 -5.93
C GLY A 268 2.18 19.25 -5.22
N GLN A 269 1.15 18.53 -4.78
CA GLN A 269 0.03 19.09 -4.01
C GLN A 269 0.47 19.56 -2.62
N VAL A 270 1.37 18.83 -1.96
CA VAL A 270 1.95 19.25 -0.67
C VAL A 270 2.71 20.56 -0.83
N MET A 271 3.53 20.72 -1.88
CA MET A 271 4.21 21.99 -2.15
C MET A 271 3.24 23.16 -2.37
N GLU A 272 2.11 22.94 -3.04
CA GLU A 272 1.08 23.95 -3.23
C GLU A 272 0.36 24.29 -1.91
N ALA A 273 0.07 23.27 -1.10
CA ALA A 273 -0.49 23.45 0.24
C ALA A 273 0.49 24.22 1.16
N THR A 274 1.78 23.95 1.11
CA THR A 274 2.81 24.66 1.86
C THR A 274 2.84 26.16 1.49
N ARG A 275 2.74 26.49 0.20
CA ARG A 275 2.62 27.91 -0.22
C ARG A 275 1.36 28.56 0.32
N SER A 276 0.24 27.82 0.39
CA SER A 276 -1.00 28.34 0.96
C SER A 276 -0.88 28.60 2.46
N VAL A 277 -0.18 27.72 3.18
CA VAL A 277 0.13 27.90 4.60
C VAL A 277 1.02 29.13 4.83
N GLU A 278 2.05 29.36 4.02
CA GLU A 278 2.88 30.58 4.06
C GLU A 278 2.04 31.85 3.84
N ALA A 279 1.06 31.81 2.93
CA ALA A 279 0.17 32.94 2.72
C ALA A 279 -0.73 33.20 3.94
N ILE A 280 -1.21 32.15 4.62
CA ILE A 280 -1.98 32.27 5.87
C ILE A 280 -1.09 32.83 7.00
N GLU A 281 0.17 32.41 7.11
CA GLU A 281 1.12 32.95 8.07
C GLU A 281 1.33 34.46 7.88
N ASN A 282 1.51 34.89 6.65
CA ASN A 282 1.65 36.30 6.31
C ASN A 282 0.37 37.11 6.64
N ALA A 283 -0.81 36.52 6.40
CA ALA A 283 -2.08 37.14 6.76
C ALA A 283 -2.23 37.26 8.30
N ALA A 284 -1.83 36.23 9.05
CA ALA A 284 -1.83 36.27 10.50
C ALA A 284 -0.90 37.34 11.07
N ARG A 285 0.32 37.48 10.53
CA ARG A 285 1.27 38.56 10.91
C ARG A 285 0.69 39.94 10.64
N ASN A 286 0.12 40.16 9.45
CA ASN A 286 -0.52 41.42 9.10
C ASN A 286 -1.71 41.77 10.03
N SER A 287 -2.47 40.72 10.42
CA SER A 287 -3.58 40.86 11.38
C SER A 287 -3.09 41.22 12.78
N ALA A 288 -1.96 40.67 13.23
CA ALA A 288 -1.33 41.04 14.50
C ALA A 288 -0.87 42.50 14.51
N ASP A 289 -0.30 42.98 13.40
CA ASP A 289 0.07 44.41 13.24
C ASP A 289 -1.16 45.33 13.26
N ALA A 290 -2.27 44.88 12.64
CA ALA A 290 -3.53 45.61 12.67
C ALA A 290 -4.10 45.69 14.10
N VAL A 291 -4.05 44.62 14.87
CA VAL A 291 -4.45 44.59 16.29
C VAL A 291 -3.66 45.61 17.10
N ASN A 292 -2.34 45.66 16.93
CA ASN A 292 -1.48 46.62 17.63
C ASN A 292 -1.86 48.08 17.31
N LYS A 293 -2.17 48.38 16.02
CA LYS A 293 -2.65 49.70 15.60
C LYS A 293 -4.02 50.06 16.22
N ILE A 294 -4.95 49.09 16.21
CA ILE A 294 -6.30 49.31 16.79
C ILE A 294 -6.18 49.53 18.28
N ASN A 295 -5.36 48.76 19.01
CA ASN A 295 -5.11 48.97 20.45
C ASN A 295 -4.59 50.39 20.72
N SER A 296 -3.64 50.88 19.93
CA SER A 296 -3.15 52.28 20.05
C SER A 296 -4.24 53.33 19.77
N GLN A 297 -5.16 53.05 18.86
CA GLN A 297 -6.32 53.92 18.59
C GLN A 297 -7.34 53.91 19.74
N ILE A 298 -7.58 52.73 20.35
CA ILE A 298 -8.45 52.59 21.53
C ILE A 298 -7.89 53.38 22.71
N ASP A 299 -6.54 53.29 22.94
CA ASP A 299 -5.92 54.09 23.98
C ASP A 299 -6.05 55.60 23.72
N SER A 300 -5.86 56.03 22.48
CA SER A 300 -6.04 57.43 22.07
C SER A 300 -7.49 57.88 22.24
N MET A 301 -8.46 57.03 21.93
CA MET A 301 -9.89 57.30 22.13
C MET A 301 -10.22 57.41 23.60
N SER A 302 -9.74 56.51 24.44
CA SER A 302 -9.89 56.51 25.91
C SER A 302 -9.35 57.81 26.53
N ASN A 303 -8.15 58.24 26.06
CA ASN A 303 -7.54 59.51 26.50
C ASN A 303 -8.36 60.71 26.05
N SER A 304 -8.94 60.69 24.83
CA SER A 304 -9.79 61.73 24.31
C SER A 304 -11.11 61.84 25.10
N VAL A 305 -11.74 60.69 25.38
CA VAL A 305 -12.95 60.62 26.24
C VAL A 305 -12.64 61.23 27.61
N ALA A 306 -11.53 60.87 28.23
CA ALA A 306 -11.13 61.46 29.54
C ALA A 306 -10.92 62.97 29.51
N ALA A 307 -10.24 63.47 28.44
CA ALA A 307 -10.04 64.91 28.29
C ALA A 307 -11.32 65.69 28.08
N VAL A 308 -12.24 65.15 27.23
CA VAL A 308 -13.56 65.78 27.02
C VAL A 308 -14.42 65.71 28.31
N HIS A 309 -14.32 64.65 29.10
CA HIS A 309 -14.99 64.54 30.39
C HIS A 309 -14.51 65.63 31.41
N GLU A 310 -13.24 65.97 31.42
CA GLU A 310 -12.74 67.07 32.26
C GLU A 310 -13.26 68.41 31.77
N LYS A 311 -13.33 68.67 30.46
CA LYS A 311 -14.00 69.88 29.89
C LYS A 311 -15.46 69.93 30.20
N TYR A 312 -16.15 68.81 30.16
CA TYR A 312 -17.54 68.71 30.57
C TYR A 312 -17.75 69.15 32.00
N LYS A 313 -16.92 68.72 32.96
CA LYS A 313 -16.97 69.12 34.35
C LYS A 313 -16.76 70.66 34.54
N GLU A 314 -15.77 71.24 33.81
CA GLU A 314 -15.55 72.68 33.79
C GLU A 314 -16.78 73.45 33.27
N ASN A 315 -17.34 73.01 32.16
CA ASN A 315 -18.54 73.64 31.57
C ASN A 315 -19.76 73.56 32.48
N THR A 316 -19.96 72.39 33.15
CA THR A 316 -21.04 72.21 34.13
C THR A 316 -20.94 73.22 35.29
N LYS A 317 -19.71 73.43 35.83
CA LYS A 317 -19.47 74.44 36.85
C LYS A 317 -19.76 75.86 36.33
N MET A 318 -19.37 76.16 35.10
CA MET A 318 -19.61 77.46 34.47
C MET A 318 -21.09 77.79 34.32
N VAL A 319 -21.91 76.78 33.87
CA VAL A 319 -23.37 76.88 33.77
C VAL A 319 -24.02 77.13 35.13
N GLN A 320 -23.57 76.31 36.16
CA GLN A 320 -24.07 76.52 37.53
C GLN A 320 -23.78 77.92 38.05
N ASN A 321 -22.59 78.49 37.77
CA ASN A 321 -22.25 79.83 38.15
C ASN A 321 -23.14 80.91 37.42
N LEU A 322 -23.39 80.69 36.12
CA LEU A 322 -24.29 81.59 35.33
C LEU A 322 -25.70 81.53 35.86
N GLU A 323 -26.27 80.42 36.22
CA GLU A 323 -27.58 80.29 36.83
C GLU A 323 -27.63 80.94 38.21
N GLN A 324 -26.60 80.87 39.02
CA GLN A 324 -26.53 81.53 40.33
C GLN A 324 -26.42 83.05 40.18
N LEU A 325 -25.64 83.57 39.23
CA LEU A 325 -25.53 84.99 38.96
C LEU A 325 -26.90 85.57 38.47
N SER A 326 -27.57 84.84 37.55
CA SER A 326 -28.90 85.21 37.07
C SER A 326 -29.92 85.26 38.20
N LYS A 327 -29.92 84.31 39.12
CA LYS A 327 -30.88 84.35 40.29
C LYS A 327 -30.57 85.46 41.29
N ARG A 328 -29.28 85.80 41.51
CA ARG A 328 -28.91 86.88 42.49
C ARG A 328 -29.23 88.32 42.02
N GLN A 329 -29.41 88.57 40.74
CA GLN A 329 -29.75 89.88 40.21
C GLN A 329 -31.26 90.10 40.07
N ILE A 330 -32.08 89.08 40.34
CA ILE A 330 -33.56 89.18 40.34
C ILE A 330 -34.10 89.60 41.71
N TYR A 331 -33.30 89.57 42.78
CA TYR A 331 -33.58 90.02 44.12
C TYR A 331 -32.77 91.24 44.46
#